data_613b1feda4af4b93cbe9164484f76934
#
_entry.id   613b1feda4af4b93cbe9164484f76934
#
_cell.length_a   1.000
_cell.length_b   1.000
_cell.length_c   1.000
_cell.angle_alpha   90.00
_cell.angle_beta   90.00
_cell.angle_gamma   90.00
#
_symmetry.space_group_name_H-M   'P 1'
#
loop_
_entity.id
_entity.type
_entity.pdbx_description
1 polymer ?
#
loop_
_entity_poly.entity_id
_entity_poly.type
_entity_poly.pdbx_seq_one_letter_code
_entity_poly.pdbx_strand_id
1 'polypeptide(L)'
;MMIPTRMRIAFVLTFTLALGFLNAVSTFAVSAESQVIVRELRSANIARNKTGTDPVRKMLIYLPPGYDEFSSQRYPVIYFLPNPFEDNYRFDFDHRDAQGLFDRAIADGVIKKFILVAVDMNTPLGSSWYVNSSATGNWEDFMVQELVPYIDANFKTLPTRDSRGIAGIFIGGYGAIRFGMRHPDVFGSVYAMHPVGTGTGVRVSAAIPKWDILINAKSMDEVKKDFGTQIFTTMFQAHLPDPDKPPLFIDLLARQEGDQLIIDAKIMERFRNNFYLETMIPQYANNLKSLRGFKFDWTRNDGNFDHVYANQAFTHKLNEFGIVHEAEEYNGAFGADWGADGRFYTDALPFFQKHMVFAENNEHSQNKERSAGAKRSGSVLG
;
A
#
# COMPACT_ATOMS: atom_id res chain seq x y z
N MET A 1 79.63 70.18 10.52
CA MET A 1 78.78 70.08 9.34
C MET A 1 77.50 69.42 9.82
N MET A 2 76.43 70.16 10.02
CA MET A 2 75.19 69.80 10.70
C MET A 2 74.21 69.32 9.67
N ILE A 3 73.47 68.23 10.04
CA ILE A 3 72.27 67.83 9.31
C ILE A 3 71.19 67.51 10.35
N PRO A 4 69.98 68.07 10.26
CA PRO A 4 69.00 68.11 11.34
C PRO A 4 68.10 66.90 11.36
N THR A 5 67.65 66.59 12.61
CA THR A 5 66.74 65.58 12.99
C THR A 5 65.29 65.85 12.53
N ARG A 6 64.67 64.92 11.82
CA ARG A 6 63.21 64.93 11.53
C ARG A 6 62.42 64.07 12.52
N MET A 7 61.55 64.72 13.22
CA MET A 7 60.54 64.16 14.14
C MET A 7 59.47 63.45 13.33
N ARG A 8 59.21 62.14 13.58
CA ARG A 8 58.07 61.39 13.04
C ARG A 8 57.00 61.27 14.08
N ILE A 9 55.85 61.86 13.78
CA ILE A 9 54.60 61.71 14.54
C ILE A 9 53.99 60.37 14.18
N ALA A 10 53.79 59.52 15.16
CA ALA A 10 53.08 58.22 14.98
C ALA A 10 51.60 58.48 15.17
N PHE A 11 50.79 58.22 14.10
CA PHE A 11 49.33 58.17 14.18
C PHE A 11 48.95 56.77 14.62
N VAL A 12 48.37 56.61 15.77
CA VAL A 12 47.73 55.35 16.23
C VAL A 12 46.32 55.31 15.67
N LEU A 13 46.11 54.43 14.68
CA LEU A 13 44.76 54.09 14.16
C LEU A 13 44.19 52.94 15.00
N THR A 14 43.21 53.24 15.84
CA THR A 14 42.42 52.21 16.53
C THR A 14 41.41 51.60 15.55
N PHE A 15 41.65 50.33 15.15
CA PHE A 15 40.70 49.55 14.39
C PHE A 15 39.73 48.86 15.32
N THR A 16 38.48 49.35 15.37
CA THR A 16 37.38 48.66 16.09
C THR A 16 36.86 47.53 15.21
N LEU A 17 37.16 46.28 15.53
CA LEU A 17 36.59 45.09 14.89
C LEU A 17 35.18 44.88 15.39
N ALA A 18 34.19 45.25 14.56
CA ALA A 18 32.80 44.85 14.77
C ALA A 18 32.64 43.37 14.29
N LEU A 19 32.60 42.43 15.24
CA LEU A 19 32.18 41.06 14.94
C LEU A 19 30.66 41.06 14.67
N GLY A 20 30.30 41.09 13.40
CA GLY A 20 28.94 40.80 12.96
C GLY A 20 28.73 39.26 13.06
N PHE A 21 27.93 38.84 14.03
CA PHE A 21 27.39 37.47 14.03
C PHE A 21 26.42 37.36 12.83
N LEU A 22 26.87 36.80 11.70
CA LEU A 22 25.95 36.27 10.69
C LEU A 22 25.32 35.01 11.29
N ASN A 23 24.12 35.12 11.75
CA ASN A 23 23.24 33.96 11.93
C ASN A 23 22.94 33.41 10.52
N ALA A 24 23.68 32.39 10.11
CA ALA A 24 23.32 31.58 8.97
C ALA A 24 22.04 30.81 9.34
N VAL A 25 20.90 31.38 9.03
CA VAL A 25 19.64 30.62 8.98
C VAL A 25 19.84 29.64 7.81
N SER A 26 20.13 28.37 8.16
CA SER A 26 20.09 27.30 7.18
C SER A 26 18.65 27.18 6.71
N THR A 27 18.32 27.82 5.62
CA THR A 27 17.10 27.53 4.87
C THR A 27 17.28 26.14 4.29
N PHE A 28 16.69 25.13 4.95
CA PHE A 28 16.51 23.82 4.32
C PHE A 28 15.67 24.07 3.07
N ALA A 29 16.28 23.90 1.91
CA ALA A 29 15.57 23.97 0.66
C ALA A 29 14.56 22.83 0.64
N VAL A 30 13.27 23.13 0.63
CA VAL A 30 12.22 22.17 0.35
C VAL A 30 12.49 21.59 -1.03
N SER A 31 12.61 20.26 -1.15
CA SER A 31 12.79 19.63 -2.45
C SER A 31 11.57 19.94 -3.31
N ALA A 32 11.79 20.61 -4.45
CA ALA A 32 10.72 20.86 -5.43
C ALA A 32 10.27 19.55 -6.11
N GLU A 33 11.10 18.50 -6.03
CA GLU A 33 10.88 17.19 -6.60
C GLU A 33 10.24 16.23 -5.58
N SER A 34 9.58 15.20 -6.07
CA SER A 34 9.11 14.08 -5.25
C SER A 34 10.27 13.25 -4.73
N GLN A 35 10.04 12.50 -3.69
CA GLN A 35 11.05 11.62 -3.09
C GLN A 35 10.49 10.21 -2.92
N VAL A 36 11.36 9.22 -3.14
CA VAL A 36 11.10 7.82 -2.80
C VAL A 36 12.12 7.41 -1.75
N ILE A 37 11.65 7.09 -0.57
CA ILE A 37 12.48 6.71 0.57
C ILE A 37 12.15 5.31 1.03
N VAL A 38 13.16 4.61 1.58
CA VAL A 38 12.97 3.28 2.19
C VAL A 38 13.08 3.42 3.70
N ARG A 39 12.19 2.75 4.41
CA ARG A 39 12.18 2.63 5.86
C ARG A 39 12.06 1.17 6.27
N GLU A 40 12.46 0.88 7.48
CA GLU A 40 12.35 -0.43 8.10
C GLU A 40 11.52 -0.33 9.38
N LEU A 41 10.68 -1.32 9.61
CA LEU A 41 9.86 -1.46 10.80
C LEU A 41 9.98 -2.88 11.33
N ARG A 42 10.43 -3.02 12.59
CA ARG A 42 10.44 -4.32 13.27
C ARG A 42 9.06 -4.60 13.83
N SER A 43 8.46 -5.69 13.36
CA SER A 43 7.11 -6.09 13.72
C SER A 43 7.10 -7.11 14.85
N ALA A 44 6.36 -6.84 15.91
CA ALA A 44 6.05 -7.81 16.95
C ALA A 44 5.03 -8.87 16.47
N ASN A 45 4.13 -8.47 15.58
CA ASN A 45 3.11 -9.34 14.98
C ASN A 45 3.72 -10.40 14.06
N ILE A 46 4.83 -10.09 13.37
CA ILE A 46 5.54 -11.04 12.50
C ILE A 46 6.58 -11.86 13.28
N ALA A 47 7.11 -11.37 14.39
CA ALA A 47 8.21 -12.00 15.13
C ALA A 47 7.93 -13.43 15.62
N ARG A 48 6.65 -13.81 15.73
CA ARG A 48 6.24 -15.13 16.26
C ARG A 48 5.93 -16.16 15.17
N ASN A 49 6.24 -15.86 13.90
CA ASN A 49 6.00 -16.78 12.80
C ASN A 49 6.82 -18.08 12.94
N LYS A 50 6.36 -19.15 12.25
CA LYS A 50 7.01 -20.47 12.20
C LYS A 50 7.84 -20.68 10.92
N THR A 51 7.62 -19.85 9.92
CA THR A 51 8.18 -20.02 8.56
C THR A 51 9.57 -19.39 8.38
N GLY A 52 10.11 -18.73 9.43
CA GLY A 52 11.41 -18.06 9.35
C GLY A 52 11.36 -16.70 8.65
N THR A 53 10.19 -16.08 8.60
CA THR A 53 10.06 -14.71 8.07
C THR A 53 10.78 -13.72 8.98
N ASP A 54 11.66 -12.89 8.39
CA ASP A 54 12.31 -11.80 9.13
C ASP A 54 11.24 -10.82 9.64
N PRO A 55 11.19 -10.52 10.94
CA PRO A 55 10.26 -9.54 11.48
C PRO A 55 10.61 -8.09 11.11
N VAL A 56 11.78 -7.79 10.58
CA VAL A 56 12.10 -6.47 10.05
C VAL A 56 11.51 -6.36 8.65
N ARG A 57 10.47 -5.53 8.52
CA ARG A 57 9.79 -5.31 7.24
C ARG A 57 10.23 -4.01 6.62
N LYS A 58 10.58 -4.07 5.34
CA LYS A 58 10.95 -2.90 4.55
C LYS A 58 9.71 -2.29 3.92
N MET A 59 9.71 -0.97 3.82
CA MET A 59 8.66 -0.24 3.12
C MET A 59 9.26 0.85 2.25
N LEU A 60 8.63 1.10 1.12
CA LEU A 60 8.90 2.21 0.24
C LEU A 60 7.82 3.26 0.45
N ILE A 61 8.23 4.53 0.55
CA ILE A 61 7.34 5.64 0.78
C ILE A 61 7.60 6.69 -0.30
N TYR A 62 6.60 6.94 -1.13
CA TYR A 62 6.59 8.08 -2.05
C TYR A 62 6.07 9.30 -1.32
N LEU A 63 6.84 10.38 -1.37
CA LEU A 63 6.52 11.70 -0.85
C LEU A 63 6.33 12.66 -2.03
N PRO A 64 5.21 13.41 -2.11
CA PRO A 64 4.88 14.20 -3.28
C PRO A 64 5.81 15.41 -3.48
N PRO A 65 5.86 16.02 -4.67
CA PRO A 65 6.64 17.21 -4.93
C PRO A 65 6.37 18.31 -3.92
N GLY A 66 7.44 18.88 -3.34
CA GLY A 66 7.35 19.92 -2.31
C GLY A 66 6.89 19.40 -0.94
N TYR A 67 7.05 18.10 -0.65
CA TYR A 67 6.87 17.59 0.71
C TYR A 67 7.91 18.21 1.65
N ASP A 68 7.42 18.73 2.77
CA ASP A 68 8.26 19.36 3.81
C ASP A 68 7.82 18.83 5.19
N GLU A 69 8.76 18.19 5.88
CA GLU A 69 8.52 17.63 7.21
C GLU A 69 8.27 18.70 8.29
N PHE A 70 8.69 19.94 8.04
CA PHE A 70 8.51 21.05 8.95
C PHE A 70 7.22 21.86 8.66
N SER A 71 6.57 21.59 7.52
CA SER A 71 5.33 22.25 7.13
C SER A 71 4.15 21.80 7.98
N SER A 72 3.13 22.65 8.08
CA SER A 72 1.82 22.27 8.62
C SER A 72 0.96 21.50 7.63
N GLN A 73 1.34 21.45 6.35
CA GLN A 73 0.60 20.74 5.32
C GLN A 73 0.59 19.23 5.61
N ARG A 74 -0.58 18.61 5.46
CA ARG A 74 -0.78 17.17 5.63
C ARG A 74 -1.38 16.57 4.39
N TYR A 75 -1.10 15.28 4.16
CA TYR A 75 -1.43 14.56 2.94
C TYR A 75 -2.27 13.32 3.25
N PRO A 76 -3.24 12.96 2.40
CA PRO A 76 -3.86 11.66 2.44
C PRO A 76 -2.83 10.58 2.07
N VAL A 77 -3.11 9.33 2.48
CA VAL A 77 -2.20 8.21 2.26
C VAL A 77 -2.90 7.11 1.48
N ILE A 78 -2.25 6.63 0.43
CA ILE A 78 -2.63 5.41 -0.29
C ILE A 78 -1.65 4.29 0.12
N TYR A 79 -2.17 3.22 0.71
CA TYR A 79 -1.42 2.00 0.98
C TYR A 79 -1.56 1.09 -0.24
N PHE A 80 -0.42 0.72 -0.84
CA PHE A 80 -0.37 -0.10 -2.03
C PHE A 80 0.12 -1.50 -1.71
N LEU A 81 -0.66 -2.50 -2.10
CA LEU A 81 -0.39 -3.92 -1.93
C LEU A 81 0.04 -4.52 -3.27
N PRO A 82 1.34 -4.76 -3.49
CA PRO A 82 1.83 -5.33 -4.75
C PRO A 82 1.45 -6.81 -4.89
N ASN A 83 1.64 -7.37 -6.09
CA ASN A 83 1.59 -8.81 -6.28
C ASN A 83 2.88 -9.46 -5.73
N PRO A 84 2.81 -10.28 -4.67
CA PRO A 84 4.01 -10.73 -3.97
C PRO A 84 4.87 -11.73 -4.74
N PHE A 85 4.36 -12.36 -5.81
CA PHE A 85 5.12 -13.32 -6.63
C PHE A 85 5.86 -12.67 -7.80
N GLU A 86 5.51 -11.46 -8.18
CA GLU A 86 6.18 -10.73 -9.27
C GLU A 86 7.38 -9.96 -8.78
N ASP A 87 7.43 -9.66 -7.50
CA ASP A 87 8.59 -9.09 -6.87
C ASP A 87 8.33 -8.58 -5.47
N ASN A 88 9.34 -7.89 -5.01
CA ASN A 88 9.29 -7.16 -3.78
C ASN A 88 8.45 -5.87 -3.95
N TYR A 89 8.15 -5.26 -2.85
CA TYR A 89 7.44 -3.98 -2.71
C TYR A 89 8.02 -2.81 -3.51
N ARG A 90 9.18 -2.98 -4.15
CA ARG A 90 9.89 -1.95 -4.94
C ARG A 90 9.70 -2.10 -6.45
N PHE A 91 9.21 -3.25 -6.93
CA PHE A 91 9.25 -3.59 -8.34
C PHE A 91 8.64 -2.50 -9.25
N ASP A 92 7.49 -1.98 -8.89
CA ASP A 92 6.81 -0.97 -9.69
C ASP A 92 7.57 0.37 -9.72
N PHE A 93 8.32 0.69 -8.66
CA PHE A 93 9.18 1.87 -8.62
C PHE A 93 10.50 1.66 -9.36
N ASP A 94 11.09 0.48 -9.25
CA ASP A 94 12.40 0.20 -9.84
C ASP A 94 12.31 -0.11 -11.35
N HIS A 95 11.17 -0.63 -11.83
CA HIS A 95 11.04 -1.14 -13.20
C HIS A 95 9.89 -0.54 -14.02
N ARG A 96 8.91 0.13 -13.39
CA ARG A 96 7.71 0.65 -14.07
C ARG A 96 7.52 2.16 -13.90
N ASP A 97 8.52 2.87 -13.41
CA ASP A 97 8.51 4.33 -13.20
C ASP A 97 7.26 4.83 -12.45
N ALA A 98 6.89 4.15 -11.38
CA ALA A 98 5.73 4.54 -10.57
C ALA A 98 5.87 5.96 -10.01
N GLN A 99 7.09 6.40 -9.64
CA GLN A 99 7.35 7.77 -9.19
C GLN A 99 6.98 8.80 -10.25
N GLY A 100 7.49 8.63 -11.48
CA GLY A 100 7.19 9.55 -12.58
C GLY A 100 5.72 9.54 -12.97
N LEU A 101 5.05 8.40 -12.86
CA LEU A 101 3.59 8.30 -13.06
C LEU A 101 2.83 9.15 -12.05
N PHE A 102 3.18 9.08 -10.75
CA PHE A 102 2.51 9.86 -9.70
C PHE A 102 2.80 11.35 -9.83
N ASP A 103 4.04 11.73 -10.14
CA ASP A 103 4.41 13.13 -10.36
C ASP A 103 3.61 13.73 -11.51
N ARG A 104 3.50 13.01 -12.62
CA ARG A 104 2.69 13.42 -13.77
C ARG A 104 1.21 13.51 -13.41
N ALA A 105 0.65 12.53 -12.72
CA ALA A 105 -0.76 12.55 -12.32
C ALA A 105 -1.09 13.76 -11.42
N ILE A 106 -0.16 14.15 -10.54
CA ILE A 106 -0.30 15.36 -9.73
C ILE A 106 -0.21 16.62 -10.61
N ALA A 107 0.76 16.69 -11.52
CA ALA A 107 0.94 17.82 -12.41
C ALA A 107 -0.24 18.02 -13.37
N ASP A 108 -0.81 16.94 -13.87
CA ASP A 108 -1.98 16.94 -14.77
C ASP A 108 -3.31 17.19 -14.02
N GLY A 109 -3.27 17.23 -12.68
CA GLY A 109 -4.47 17.46 -11.85
C GLY A 109 -5.41 16.24 -11.75
N VAL A 110 -4.93 15.04 -12.13
CA VAL A 110 -5.66 13.77 -11.98
C VAL A 110 -5.92 13.46 -10.52
N ILE A 111 -4.94 13.75 -9.66
CA ILE A 111 -5.03 13.63 -8.21
C ILE A 111 -4.25 14.77 -7.54
N LYS A 112 -4.72 15.25 -6.38
CA LYS A 112 -3.95 16.15 -5.51
C LYS A 112 -2.80 15.40 -4.86
N LYS A 113 -1.85 16.14 -4.26
CA LYS A 113 -0.68 15.58 -3.56
C LYS A 113 -1.10 14.56 -2.50
N PHE A 114 -0.42 13.41 -2.48
CA PHE A 114 -0.66 12.29 -1.57
C PHE A 114 0.66 11.60 -1.22
N ILE A 115 0.66 10.83 -0.15
CA ILE A 115 1.73 9.91 0.21
C ILE A 115 1.31 8.50 -0.24
N LEU A 116 2.23 7.72 -0.82
CA LEU A 116 1.98 6.31 -1.08
C LEU A 116 2.95 5.45 -0.26
N VAL A 117 2.45 4.36 0.30
CA VAL A 117 3.24 3.39 1.09
C VAL A 117 3.08 2.01 0.48
N ALA A 118 4.17 1.42 0.01
CA ALA A 118 4.25 0.02 -0.40
C ALA A 118 5.14 -0.75 0.58
N VAL A 119 4.65 -1.82 1.16
CA VAL A 119 5.37 -2.59 2.18
C VAL A 119 5.60 -4.03 1.76
N ASP A 120 6.76 -4.57 2.15
CA ASP A 120 7.09 -5.96 1.95
C ASP A 120 6.25 -6.88 2.86
N MET A 121 5.29 -7.55 2.26
CA MET A 121 4.40 -8.53 2.89
C MET A 121 4.75 -9.98 2.52
N ASN A 122 5.98 -10.23 2.05
CA ASN A 122 6.40 -11.54 1.60
C ASN A 122 6.84 -12.44 2.76
N THR A 123 6.47 -13.72 2.63
CA THR A 123 7.00 -14.83 3.41
C THR A 123 8.16 -15.50 2.65
N PRO A 124 8.90 -16.45 3.24
CA PRO A 124 9.95 -17.18 2.51
C PRO A 124 9.45 -17.98 1.29
N LEU A 125 8.14 -18.28 1.22
CA LEU A 125 7.52 -18.92 0.05
C LEU A 125 6.87 -17.92 -0.92
N GLY A 126 6.84 -16.63 -0.60
CA GLY A 126 6.25 -15.58 -1.43
C GLY A 126 5.17 -14.82 -0.68
N SER A 127 3.92 -15.19 -0.75
CA SER A 127 2.80 -14.39 -0.24
C SER A 127 2.41 -14.70 1.20
N SER A 128 2.12 -13.66 1.98
CA SER A 128 1.36 -13.75 3.24
C SER A 128 -0.15 -13.76 3.04
N TRP A 129 -0.64 -13.49 1.82
CA TRP A 129 -2.05 -13.25 1.52
C TRP A 129 -2.68 -12.13 2.37
N TYR A 130 -1.84 -11.29 3.00
CA TYR A 130 -2.26 -10.14 3.81
C TYR A 130 -3.17 -10.51 5.00
N VAL A 131 -3.06 -11.73 5.54
CA VAL A 131 -3.92 -12.24 6.61
C VAL A 131 -3.13 -12.64 7.85
N ASN A 132 -3.79 -12.62 9.01
CA ASN A 132 -3.24 -13.19 10.22
C ASN A 132 -3.16 -14.71 10.12
N SER A 133 -1.99 -15.28 10.40
CA SER A 133 -1.73 -16.72 10.36
C SER A 133 -0.81 -17.15 11.50
N SER A 134 -1.20 -18.21 12.22
CA SER A 134 -0.35 -18.80 13.24
C SER A 134 0.93 -19.44 12.69
N ALA A 135 1.00 -19.66 11.37
CA ALA A 135 2.19 -20.14 10.69
C ALA A 135 3.12 -19.00 10.23
N THR A 136 2.59 -18.00 9.53
CA THR A 136 3.40 -16.98 8.83
C THR A 136 3.50 -15.65 9.57
N GLY A 137 2.71 -15.44 10.63
CA GLY A 137 2.63 -14.18 11.38
C GLY A 137 1.31 -13.44 11.17
N ASN A 138 1.08 -12.43 12.01
CA ASN A 138 -0.17 -11.66 11.99
C ASN A 138 -0.04 -10.43 11.08
N TRP A 139 -0.15 -10.64 9.77
CA TRP A 139 0.08 -9.61 8.76
C TRP A 139 -1.02 -8.54 8.68
N GLU A 140 -2.26 -8.93 8.96
CA GLU A 140 -3.37 -7.99 9.06
C GLU A 140 -3.16 -7.04 10.24
N ASP A 141 -2.81 -7.57 11.42
CA ASP A 141 -2.50 -6.78 12.61
C ASP A 141 -1.24 -5.93 12.43
N PHE A 142 -0.21 -6.45 11.76
CA PHE A 142 0.97 -5.66 11.39
C PHE A 142 0.57 -4.41 10.59
N MET A 143 -0.28 -4.55 9.59
CA MET A 143 -0.74 -3.41 8.78
C MET A 143 -1.44 -2.37 9.65
N VAL A 144 -2.47 -2.80 10.43
CA VAL A 144 -3.37 -1.84 11.08
C VAL A 144 -2.88 -1.36 12.44
N GLN A 145 -2.10 -2.17 13.17
CA GLN A 145 -1.66 -1.85 14.53
C GLN A 145 -0.21 -1.32 14.59
N GLU A 146 0.61 -1.60 13.59
CA GLU A 146 2.02 -1.20 13.58
C GLU A 146 2.34 -0.26 12.41
N LEU A 147 2.06 -0.66 11.16
CA LEU A 147 2.46 0.10 9.98
C LEU A 147 1.69 1.43 9.87
N VAL A 148 0.36 1.41 9.92
CA VAL A 148 -0.44 2.63 9.79
C VAL A 148 -0.12 3.64 10.89
N PRO A 149 -0.05 3.25 12.18
CA PRO A 149 0.38 4.17 13.25
C PRO A 149 1.81 4.69 13.07
N TYR A 150 2.75 3.85 12.60
CA TYR A 150 4.12 4.28 12.31
C TYR A 150 4.16 5.37 11.24
N ILE A 151 3.42 5.20 10.15
CA ILE A 151 3.34 6.19 9.06
C ILE A 151 2.73 7.50 9.58
N ASP A 152 1.64 7.44 10.34
CA ASP A 152 1.01 8.65 10.88
C ASP A 152 1.90 9.39 11.90
N ALA A 153 2.73 8.68 12.65
CA ALA A 153 3.64 9.26 13.62
C ALA A 153 4.88 9.92 12.98
N ASN A 154 5.33 9.41 11.83
CA ASN A 154 6.60 9.81 11.23
C ASN A 154 6.48 10.68 9.98
N PHE A 155 5.26 10.80 9.41
CA PHE A 155 5.02 11.57 8.19
C PHE A 155 3.84 12.54 8.36
N LYS A 156 3.78 13.55 7.51
CA LYS A 156 2.71 14.56 7.51
C LYS A 156 1.41 14.00 6.90
N THR A 157 0.81 13.03 7.56
CA THR A 157 -0.44 12.41 7.10
C THR A 157 -1.68 13.14 7.63
N LEU A 158 -2.80 12.92 6.95
CA LEU A 158 -4.15 13.14 7.47
C LEU A 158 -4.59 11.82 8.15
N PRO A 159 -4.52 11.70 9.51
CA PRO A 159 -4.64 10.42 10.19
C PRO A 159 -6.09 9.98 10.41
N THR A 160 -6.91 10.06 9.36
CA THR A 160 -8.32 9.67 9.39
C THR A 160 -8.62 8.61 8.34
N ARG A 161 -9.59 7.74 8.60
CA ARG A 161 -10.02 6.73 7.61
C ARG A 161 -10.42 7.35 6.28
N ASP A 162 -11.02 8.53 6.31
CA ASP A 162 -11.53 9.22 5.13
C ASP A 162 -10.42 9.76 4.22
N SER A 163 -9.21 9.88 4.76
CA SER A 163 -7.99 10.26 4.02
C SER A 163 -7.05 9.08 3.79
N ARG A 164 -7.46 7.84 4.12
CA ARG A 164 -6.69 6.62 3.83
C ARG A 164 -7.38 5.80 2.76
N GLY A 165 -6.65 5.57 1.67
CA GLY A 165 -6.99 4.62 0.63
C GLY A 165 -6.14 3.37 0.73
N ILE A 166 -6.67 2.25 0.26
CA ILE A 166 -5.91 1.02 0.04
C ILE A 166 -6.14 0.54 -1.38
N ALA A 167 -5.05 0.28 -2.08
CA ALA A 167 -5.05 -0.27 -3.43
C ALA A 167 -4.23 -1.55 -3.48
N GLY A 168 -4.50 -2.41 -4.44
CA GLY A 168 -3.67 -3.58 -4.67
C GLY A 168 -3.93 -4.24 -6.01
N ILE A 169 -2.94 -5.00 -6.48
CA ILE A 169 -2.97 -5.72 -7.76
C ILE A 169 -2.96 -7.22 -7.48
N PHE A 170 -3.81 -7.97 -8.15
CA PHE A 170 -3.87 -9.43 -8.10
C PHE A 170 -4.08 -9.94 -6.66
N ILE A 171 -3.07 -10.60 -6.05
CA ILE A 171 -3.13 -11.00 -4.64
C ILE A 171 -3.20 -9.77 -3.72
N GLY A 172 -2.55 -8.66 -4.09
CA GLY A 172 -2.71 -7.38 -3.39
C GLY A 172 -4.12 -6.84 -3.51
N GLY A 173 -4.80 -7.04 -4.64
CA GLY A 173 -6.22 -6.73 -4.82
C GLY A 173 -7.12 -7.53 -3.88
N TYR A 174 -6.85 -8.83 -3.71
CA TYR A 174 -7.48 -9.66 -2.68
C TYR A 174 -7.31 -9.04 -1.29
N GLY A 175 -6.07 -8.67 -0.95
CA GLY A 175 -5.75 -8.04 0.33
C GLY A 175 -6.51 -6.72 0.52
N ALA A 176 -6.55 -5.86 -0.50
CA ALA A 176 -7.24 -4.57 -0.44
C ALA A 176 -8.74 -4.72 -0.14
N ILE A 177 -9.43 -5.64 -0.82
CA ILE A 177 -10.84 -5.93 -0.55
C ILE A 177 -11.01 -6.45 0.88
N ARG A 178 -10.15 -7.37 1.30
CA ARG A 178 -10.20 -7.95 2.64
C ARG A 178 -9.99 -6.91 3.74
N PHE A 179 -9.05 -5.97 3.56
CA PHE A 179 -8.90 -4.85 4.49
C PHE A 179 -10.13 -3.95 4.52
N GLY A 180 -10.75 -3.68 3.38
CA GLY A 180 -12.03 -2.95 3.34
C GLY A 180 -13.17 -3.66 4.08
N MET A 181 -13.22 -4.99 3.99
CA MET A 181 -14.18 -5.79 4.73
C MET A 181 -13.97 -5.73 6.25
N ARG A 182 -12.73 -5.82 6.69
CA ARG A 182 -12.41 -6.06 8.10
C ARG A 182 -12.03 -4.80 8.87
N HIS A 183 -11.50 -3.80 8.19
CA HIS A 183 -10.96 -2.55 8.76
C HIS A 183 -11.48 -1.29 8.08
N PRO A 184 -12.81 -1.12 7.94
CA PRO A 184 -13.38 0.10 7.36
C PRO A 184 -13.19 1.32 8.26
N ASP A 185 -12.82 1.12 9.51
CA ASP A 185 -12.41 2.16 10.47
C ASP A 185 -11.01 2.69 10.21
N VAL A 186 -10.18 1.95 9.48
CA VAL A 186 -8.81 2.34 9.09
C VAL A 186 -8.78 2.87 7.67
N PHE A 187 -9.41 2.18 6.71
CA PHE A 187 -9.41 2.51 5.29
C PHE A 187 -10.80 2.92 4.81
N GLY A 188 -10.94 4.16 4.34
CA GLY A 188 -12.22 4.68 3.84
C GLY A 188 -12.50 4.35 2.37
N SER A 189 -11.46 4.13 1.57
CA SER A 189 -11.58 3.89 0.13
C SER A 189 -10.72 2.70 -0.31
N VAL A 190 -11.31 1.81 -1.12
CA VAL A 190 -10.70 0.55 -1.57
C VAL A 190 -10.73 0.46 -3.08
N TYR A 191 -9.58 0.24 -3.70
CA TYR A 191 -9.48 -0.06 -5.12
C TYR A 191 -8.66 -1.33 -5.35
N ALA A 192 -9.28 -2.35 -5.92
CA ALA A 192 -8.63 -3.62 -6.23
C ALA A 192 -8.51 -3.82 -7.75
N MET A 193 -7.28 -3.82 -8.25
CA MET A 193 -6.98 -4.10 -9.64
C MET A 193 -6.84 -5.61 -9.84
N HIS A 194 -7.67 -6.15 -10.70
CA HIS A 194 -7.66 -7.55 -11.06
C HIS A 194 -7.57 -8.53 -9.87
N PRO A 195 -8.44 -8.41 -8.84
CA PRO A 195 -8.33 -9.23 -7.63
C PRO A 195 -8.58 -10.70 -7.92
N VAL A 196 -7.88 -11.56 -7.16
CA VAL A 196 -8.08 -13.02 -7.13
C VAL A 196 -8.78 -13.43 -5.85
N GLY A 197 -9.25 -14.68 -5.78
CA GLY A 197 -9.88 -15.21 -4.55
C GLY A 197 -11.21 -14.53 -4.20
N THR A 198 -11.82 -13.81 -5.12
CA THR A 198 -13.12 -13.16 -4.93
C THR A 198 -14.25 -14.15 -4.81
N GLY A 199 -14.15 -15.30 -5.50
CA GLY A 199 -15.11 -16.39 -5.44
C GLY A 199 -14.52 -17.68 -6.01
N THR A 200 -15.35 -18.74 -6.02
CA THR A 200 -14.94 -20.06 -6.50
C THR A 200 -14.85 -20.16 -8.03
N GLY A 201 -15.38 -19.18 -8.76
CA GLY A 201 -15.47 -19.27 -10.22
C GLY A 201 -16.36 -20.42 -10.70
N VAL A 202 -16.22 -20.78 -11.98
CA VAL A 202 -16.96 -21.88 -12.62
C VAL A 202 -16.07 -22.98 -13.16
N ARG A 203 -14.75 -22.79 -13.12
CA ARG A 203 -13.73 -23.75 -13.55
C ARG A 203 -12.75 -24.03 -12.43
N VAL A 204 -12.16 -25.21 -12.45
CA VAL A 204 -11.01 -25.48 -11.60
C VAL A 204 -9.85 -24.61 -12.07
N SER A 205 -9.18 -23.94 -11.16
CA SER A 205 -8.02 -23.12 -11.45
C SER A 205 -7.00 -23.88 -12.33
N ALA A 206 -6.45 -23.18 -13.32
CA ALA A 206 -5.38 -23.71 -14.14
C ALA A 206 -4.12 -24.02 -13.31
N ALA A 207 -3.89 -23.29 -12.24
CA ALA A 207 -2.83 -23.56 -11.27
C ALA A 207 -3.37 -24.48 -10.18
N ILE A 208 -3.00 -25.74 -10.21
CA ILE A 208 -3.27 -26.72 -9.13
C ILE A 208 -1.94 -27.19 -8.55
N PRO A 209 -1.89 -27.52 -7.24
CA PRO A 209 -0.66 -28.04 -6.66
C PRO A 209 -0.36 -29.44 -7.21
N LYS A 210 0.90 -29.78 -7.32
CA LYS A 210 1.32 -31.17 -7.43
C LYS A 210 1.18 -31.82 -6.06
N TRP A 211 0.09 -32.55 -5.87
CA TRP A 211 -0.28 -33.14 -4.59
C TRP A 211 0.76 -34.09 -4.03
N ASP A 212 1.43 -34.85 -4.88
CA ASP A 212 2.54 -35.74 -4.52
C ASP A 212 3.70 -34.97 -3.88
N ILE A 213 4.05 -33.79 -4.41
CA ILE A 213 5.06 -32.91 -3.83
C ILE A 213 4.54 -32.35 -2.50
N LEU A 214 3.34 -31.79 -2.49
CA LEU A 214 2.79 -31.09 -1.33
C LEU A 214 2.60 -32.04 -0.12
N ILE A 215 2.09 -33.26 -0.36
CA ILE A 215 1.84 -34.25 0.69
C ILE A 215 3.16 -34.81 1.27
N ASN A 216 4.18 -34.98 0.45
CA ASN A 216 5.43 -35.64 0.83
C ASN A 216 6.57 -34.67 1.16
N ALA A 217 6.39 -33.37 1.02
CA ALA A 217 7.43 -32.37 1.24
C ALA A 217 8.09 -32.49 2.61
N LYS A 218 9.42 -32.54 2.63
CA LYS A 218 10.26 -32.56 3.84
C LYS A 218 10.88 -31.20 4.15
N SER A 219 10.69 -30.23 3.26
CA SER A 219 11.14 -28.85 3.44
C SER A 219 10.29 -27.89 2.62
N MET A 220 10.34 -26.59 2.96
CA MET A 220 9.74 -25.56 2.13
C MET A 220 10.40 -25.41 0.76
N ASP A 221 11.69 -25.79 0.61
CA ASP A 221 12.39 -25.71 -0.67
C ASP A 221 11.92 -26.76 -1.67
N GLU A 222 11.32 -27.85 -1.20
CA GLU A 222 10.77 -28.86 -2.11
C GLU A 222 9.53 -28.33 -2.85
N VAL A 223 8.68 -27.56 -2.18
CA VAL A 223 7.48 -26.97 -2.81
C VAL A 223 7.81 -25.82 -3.76
N LYS A 224 8.94 -25.13 -3.57
CA LYS A 224 9.43 -24.09 -4.49
C LYS A 224 9.80 -24.61 -5.88
N LYS A 225 10.03 -25.93 -6.04
CA LYS A 225 10.38 -26.55 -7.32
C LYS A 225 9.22 -26.52 -8.32
N ASP A 226 8.01 -26.28 -7.86
CA ASP A 226 6.82 -26.14 -8.70
C ASP A 226 6.02 -24.90 -8.27
N PHE A 227 5.88 -23.95 -9.18
CA PHE A 227 5.27 -22.67 -8.89
C PHE A 227 3.81 -22.78 -8.42
N GLY A 228 3.02 -23.67 -9.03
CA GLY A 228 1.66 -23.94 -8.61
C GLY A 228 1.61 -24.47 -7.17
N THR A 229 2.46 -25.44 -6.85
CA THR A 229 2.57 -26.00 -5.49
C THR A 229 3.02 -24.94 -4.48
N GLN A 230 3.96 -24.08 -4.86
CA GLN A 230 4.41 -22.95 -4.02
C GLN A 230 3.25 -22.00 -3.70
N ILE A 231 2.49 -21.55 -4.70
CA ILE A 231 1.34 -20.67 -4.52
C ILE A 231 0.32 -21.29 -3.55
N PHE A 232 -0.09 -22.56 -3.82
CA PHE A 232 -1.07 -23.22 -2.97
C PHE A 232 -0.56 -23.46 -1.54
N THR A 233 0.75 -23.72 -1.37
CA THR A 233 1.33 -23.81 -0.03
C THR A 233 1.20 -22.49 0.71
N THR A 234 1.46 -21.34 0.07
CA THR A 234 1.27 -20.03 0.72
C THR A 234 -0.21 -19.77 1.08
N MET A 235 -1.15 -20.17 0.20
CA MET A 235 -2.59 -20.08 0.48
C MET A 235 -2.98 -20.90 1.71
N PHE A 236 -2.47 -22.13 1.82
CA PHE A 236 -2.77 -22.99 2.96
C PHE A 236 -2.08 -22.50 4.23
N GLN A 237 -0.84 -21.99 4.16
CA GLN A 237 -0.18 -21.36 5.30
C GLN A 237 -0.95 -20.13 5.81
N ALA A 238 -1.61 -19.40 4.93
CA ALA A 238 -2.41 -18.23 5.27
C ALA A 238 -3.79 -18.61 5.83
N HIS A 239 -4.49 -19.58 5.21
CA HIS A 239 -5.91 -19.83 5.46
C HIS A 239 -6.21 -21.17 6.17
N LEU A 240 -5.26 -22.09 6.18
CA LEU A 240 -5.29 -23.36 6.90
C LEU A 240 -4.00 -23.57 7.73
N PRO A 241 -3.55 -22.57 8.52
CA PRO A 241 -2.31 -22.74 9.27
C PRO A 241 -2.47 -23.80 10.35
N ASP A 242 -1.42 -24.60 10.51
CA ASP A 242 -1.23 -25.52 11.63
C ASP A 242 0.23 -25.43 12.11
N PRO A 243 0.52 -24.66 13.15
CA PRO A 243 1.87 -24.41 13.62
C PRO A 243 2.58 -25.66 14.17
N ASP A 244 1.83 -26.74 14.39
CA ASP A 244 2.34 -28.00 14.93
C ASP A 244 2.64 -29.04 13.85
N LYS A 245 2.46 -28.68 12.56
CA LYS A 245 2.73 -29.54 11.40
C LYS A 245 3.91 -29.06 10.52
N PRO A 246 5.17 -29.12 11.01
CA PRO A 246 6.31 -28.82 10.16
C PRO A 246 6.46 -29.90 9.05
N PRO A 247 7.13 -29.57 7.93
CA PRO A 247 7.83 -28.31 7.65
C PRO A 247 6.95 -27.23 7.01
N LEU A 248 5.74 -27.54 6.58
CA LEU A 248 4.90 -26.61 5.84
C LEU A 248 3.97 -25.78 6.73
N PHE A 249 3.73 -26.24 7.97
CA PHE A 249 2.84 -25.58 8.96
C PHE A 249 1.41 -25.36 8.44
N ILE A 250 0.86 -26.36 7.76
CA ILE A 250 -0.47 -26.34 7.16
C ILE A 250 -1.32 -27.53 7.64
N ASP A 251 -2.63 -27.31 7.76
CA ASP A 251 -3.60 -28.39 7.86
C ASP A 251 -3.99 -28.81 6.45
N LEU A 252 -3.35 -29.88 5.97
CA LEU A 252 -3.43 -30.29 4.58
C LEU A 252 -4.81 -30.85 4.26
N LEU A 253 -5.48 -30.27 3.27
CA LEU A 253 -6.85 -30.63 2.90
C LEU A 253 -6.96 -31.93 2.08
N ALA A 254 -5.83 -32.53 1.72
CA ALA A 254 -5.81 -33.78 0.97
C ALA A 254 -4.78 -34.76 1.54
N ARG A 255 -5.03 -36.05 1.38
CA ARG A 255 -4.10 -37.15 1.71
C ARG A 255 -4.10 -38.18 0.62
N GLN A 256 -3.02 -38.91 0.49
CA GLN A 256 -2.89 -40.04 -0.41
C GLN A 256 -3.30 -41.32 0.28
N GLU A 257 -4.22 -42.09 -0.31
CA GLU A 257 -4.58 -43.44 0.10
C GLU A 257 -4.43 -44.40 -1.10
N GLY A 258 -3.35 -45.16 -1.13
CA GLY A 258 -2.97 -45.95 -2.34
C GLY A 258 -2.73 -45.00 -3.53
N ASP A 259 -3.43 -45.24 -4.63
CA ASP A 259 -3.38 -44.42 -5.83
C ASP A 259 -4.43 -43.29 -5.84
N GLN A 260 -5.22 -43.16 -4.79
CA GLN A 260 -6.31 -42.17 -4.71
C GLN A 260 -5.91 -40.97 -3.88
N LEU A 261 -6.27 -39.79 -4.37
CA LEU A 261 -6.21 -38.53 -3.62
C LEU A 261 -7.57 -38.33 -2.91
N ILE A 262 -7.54 -38.35 -1.59
CA ILE A 262 -8.74 -38.13 -0.76
C ILE A 262 -8.75 -36.70 -0.25
N ILE A 263 -9.78 -35.96 -0.59
CA ILE A 263 -10.01 -34.61 -0.10
C ILE A 263 -10.83 -34.66 1.18
N ASP A 264 -10.35 -33.98 2.23
CA ASP A 264 -11.11 -33.81 3.46
C ASP A 264 -12.14 -32.68 3.27
N ALA A 265 -13.43 -33.05 3.26
CA ALA A 265 -14.53 -32.12 3.00
C ALA A 265 -14.64 -31.01 4.07
N LYS A 266 -14.30 -31.32 5.34
CA LYS A 266 -14.38 -30.33 6.42
C LYS A 266 -13.24 -29.31 6.31
N ILE A 267 -12.04 -29.77 5.99
CA ILE A 267 -10.89 -28.87 5.79
C ILE A 267 -11.11 -28.03 4.53
N MET A 268 -11.65 -28.61 3.46
CA MET A 268 -12.02 -27.88 2.24
C MET A 268 -13.07 -26.80 2.53
N GLU A 269 -14.11 -27.09 3.28
CA GLU A 269 -15.13 -26.10 3.68
C GLU A 269 -14.49 -24.96 4.50
N ARG A 270 -13.63 -25.30 5.47
CA ARG A 270 -12.88 -24.30 6.25
C ARG A 270 -12.00 -23.43 5.36
N PHE A 271 -11.30 -24.03 4.40
CA PHE A 271 -10.51 -23.30 3.42
C PHE A 271 -11.37 -22.31 2.63
N ARG A 272 -12.48 -22.77 2.06
CA ARG A 272 -13.40 -21.92 1.28
C ARG A 272 -13.91 -20.74 2.09
N ASN A 273 -14.31 -20.97 3.32
CA ASN A 273 -14.83 -19.93 4.21
C ASN A 273 -13.75 -18.93 4.66
N ASN A 274 -12.50 -19.35 4.76
CA ASN A 274 -11.39 -18.48 5.17
C ASN A 274 -10.77 -17.72 3.98
N PHE A 275 -10.84 -18.30 2.78
CA PHE A 275 -10.15 -17.76 1.60
C PHE A 275 -11.07 -16.93 0.70
N TYR A 276 -12.22 -17.49 0.24
CA TYR A 276 -13.03 -16.80 -0.75
C TYR A 276 -13.78 -15.60 -0.16
N LEU A 277 -13.57 -14.42 -0.75
CA LEU A 277 -14.18 -13.17 -0.27
C LEU A 277 -15.70 -13.20 -0.36
N GLU A 278 -16.29 -13.86 -1.37
CA GLU A 278 -17.74 -13.98 -1.52
C GLU A 278 -18.41 -14.63 -0.29
N THR A 279 -17.73 -15.58 0.37
CA THR A 279 -18.25 -16.26 1.56
C THR A 279 -18.24 -15.36 2.79
N MET A 280 -17.45 -14.30 2.78
CA MET A 280 -17.33 -13.33 3.87
C MET A 280 -18.35 -12.19 3.78
N ILE A 281 -18.94 -11.94 2.60
CA ILE A 281 -19.86 -10.82 2.39
C ILE A 281 -20.98 -10.78 3.44
N PRO A 282 -21.68 -11.88 3.78
CA PRO A 282 -22.76 -11.83 4.78
C PRO A 282 -22.31 -11.25 6.12
N GLN A 283 -21.11 -11.59 6.56
CA GLN A 283 -20.55 -11.12 7.82
C GLN A 283 -20.12 -9.66 7.77
N TYR A 284 -19.57 -9.20 6.64
CA TYR A 284 -18.94 -7.89 6.51
C TYR A 284 -19.72 -6.90 5.64
N ALA A 285 -20.98 -7.19 5.31
CA ALA A 285 -21.79 -6.33 4.44
C ALA A 285 -21.93 -4.90 4.97
N ASN A 286 -22.14 -4.71 6.27
CA ASN A 286 -22.24 -3.38 6.88
C ASN A 286 -20.91 -2.61 6.81
N ASN A 287 -19.78 -3.29 6.93
CA ASN A 287 -18.47 -2.70 6.81
C ASN A 287 -18.24 -2.19 5.39
N LEU A 288 -18.53 -3.01 4.39
CA LEU A 288 -18.42 -2.61 2.97
C LEU A 288 -19.36 -1.45 2.62
N LYS A 289 -20.59 -1.43 3.17
CA LYS A 289 -21.53 -0.31 2.99
C LYS A 289 -21.03 0.99 3.61
N SER A 290 -20.16 0.92 4.61
CA SER A 290 -19.61 2.10 5.29
C SER A 290 -18.43 2.74 4.55
N LEU A 291 -17.88 2.08 3.52
CA LEU A 291 -16.79 2.62 2.73
C LEU A 291 -17.24 3.87 1.97
N ARG A 292 -16.36 4.83 1.82
CA ARG A 292 -16.57 6.04 1.01
C ARG A 292 -16.51 5.72 -0.50
N GLY A 293 -15.68 4.74 -0.86
CA GLY A 293 -15.55 4.23 -2.21
C GLY A 293 -15.07 2.78 -2.20
N PHE A 294 -15.67 1.96 -3.03
CA PHE A 294 -15.26 0.60 -3.28
C PHE A 294 -15.29 0.33 -4.78
N LYS A 295 -14.14 0.07 -5.37
CA LYS A 295 -14.01 -0.28 -6.78
C LYS A 295 -13.09 -1.48 -6.95
N PHE A 296 -13.41 -2.32 -7.92
CA PHE A 296 -12.49 -3.34 -8.45
C PHE A 296 -12.71 -3.50 -9.95
N ASP A 297 -11.67 -3.93 -10.65
CA ASP A 297 -11.73 -4.16 -12.08
C ASP A 297 -10.98 -5.45 -12.46
N TRP A 298 -11.23 -5.94 -13.67
CA TRP A 298 -10.53 -7.10 -14.20
C TRP A 298 -10.56 -7.09 -15.72
N THR A 299 -9.51 -7.67 -16.35
CA THR A 299 -9.54 -7.89 -17.78
C THR A 299 -10.31 -9.16 -18.12
N ARG A 300 -11.11 -9.09 -19.20
CA ARG A 300 -11.75 -10.29 -19.78
C ARG A 300 -10.74 -11.23 -20.47
N ASN A 301 -9.54 -10.74 -20.74
CA ASN A 301 -8.48 -11.47 -21.46
C ASN A 301 -7.51 -12.21 -20.52
N ASP A 302 -7.85 -12.39 -19.24
CA ASP A 302 -7.07 -13.23 -18.35
C ASP A 302 -7.08 -14.67 -18.85
N GLY A 303 -5.88 -15.27 -18.98
CA GLY A 303 -5.72 -16.67 -19.34
C GLY A 303 -6.28 -17.65 -18.29
N ASN A 304 -6.43 -17.20 -17.04
CA ASN A 304 -7.14 -17.92 -16.00
C ASN A 304 -8.58 -17.41 -15.87
N PHE A 305 -9.48 -18.00 -16.65
CA PHE A 305 -10.89 -17.62 -16.66
C PHE A 305 -11.60 -17.73 -15.32
N ASP A 306 -11.06 -18.46 -14.34
CA ASP A 306 -11.64 -18.49 -13.00
C ASP A 306 -11.60 -17.10 -12.35
N HIS A 307 -10.58 -16.29 -12.60
CA HIS A 307 -10.53 -14.92 -12.09
C HIS A 307 -11.64 -14.07 -12.70
N VAL A 308 -11.89 -14.20 -14.01
CA VAL A 308 -12.95 -13.46 -14.70
C VAL A 308 -14.33 -13.81 -14.14
N TYR A 309 -14.65 -15.10 -14.09
CA TYR A 309 -15.95 -15.59 -13.60
C TYR A 309 -16.14 -15.32 -12.09
N ALA A 310 -15.07 -15.44 -11.29
CA ALA A 310 -15.14 -15.14 -9.87
C ALA A 310 -15.45 -13.64 -9.62
N ASN A 311 -14.84 -12.74 -10.38
CA ASN A 311 -15.09 -11.30 -10.25
C ASN A 311 -16.51 -10.93 -10.74
N GLN A 312 -17.00 -11.54 -11.82
CA GLN A 312 -18.38 -11.40 -12.27
C GLN A 312 -19.39 -11.88 -11.20
N ALA A 313 -19.15 -13.06 -10.60
CA ALA A 313 -20.01 -13.58 -9.54
C ALA A 313 -19.93 -12.70 -8.27
N PHE A 314 -18.77 -12.20 -7.94
CA PHE A 314 -18.55 -11.36 -6.76
C PHE A 314 -19.33 -10.05 -6.83
N THR A 315 -19.35 -9.35 -7.99
CA THR A 315 -20.16 -8.13 -8.16
C THR A 315 -21.66 -8.44 -8.01
N HIS A 316 -22.15 -9.56 -8.55
CA HIS A 316 -23.54 -9.97 -8.35
C HIS A 316 -23.84 -10.20 -6.88
N LYS A 317 -22.94 -10.87 -6.15
CA LYS A 317 -23.10 -11.12 -4.71
C LYS A 317 -23.11 -9.83 -3.90
N LEU A 318 -22.27 -8.87 -4.21
CA LEU A 318 -22.28 -7.54 -3.56
C LEU A 318 -23.63 -6.83 -3.78
N ASN A 319 -24.19 -6.92 -4.99
CA ASN A 319 -25.51 -6.35 -5.31
C ASN A 319 -26.64 -7.00 -4.50
N GLU A 320 -26.64 -8.35 -4.32
CA GLU A 320 -27.60 -9.05 -3.47
C GLU A 320 -27.63 -8.50 -2.04
N PHE A 321 -26.49 -8.07 -1.52
CA PHE A 321 -26.37 -7.48 -0.19
C PHE A 321 -26.56 -5.95 -0.17
N GLY A 322 -26.87 -5.33 -1.29
CA GLY A 322 -27.06 -3.89 -1.43
C GLY A 322 -25.80 -3.08 -1.09
N ILE A 323 -24.62 -3.60 -1.46
CA ILE A 323 -23.33 -2.94 -1.28
C ILE A 323 -23.04 -2.11 -2.52
N VAL A 324 -22.94 -0.79 -2.35
CA VAL A 324 -22.57 0.13 -3.43
C VAL A 324 -21.11 -0.04 -3.78
N HIS A 325 -20.80 -0.31 -5.03
CA HIS A 325 -19.46 -0.48 -5.54
C HIS A 325 -19.39 -0.17 -7.03
N GLU A 326 -18.19 0.09 -7.52
CA GLU A 326 -17.88 0.17 -8.95
C GLU A 326 -17.17 -1.13 -9.35
N ALA A 327 -17.67 -1.81 -10.38
CA ALA A 327 -17.06 -3.03 -10.92
C ALA A 327 -16.93 -2.88 -12.44
N GLU A 328 -15.74 -3.16 -12.98
CA GLU A 328 -15.48 -2.96 -14.40
C GLU A 328 -14.74 -4.16 -15.02
N GLU A 329 -15.37 -4.79 -15.99
CA GLU A 329 -14.73 -5.74 -16.88
C GLU A 329 -14.21 -4.99 -18.11
N TYR A 330 -12.88 -4.87 -18.24
CA TYR A 330 -12.28 -4.14 -19.36
C TYR A 330 -11.67 -5.07 -20.41
N ASN A 331 -11.43 -4.52 -21.60
CA ASN A 331 -10.75 -5.21 -22.69
C ASN A 331 -9.32 -4.68 -22.82
N GLY A 332 -8.37 -5.33 -22.19
CA GLY A 332 -6.97 -4.95 -22.16
C GLY A 332 -6.07 -6.14 -21.84
N ALA A 333 -4.77 -5.92 -21.80
CA ALA A 333 -3.83 -6.94 -21.36
C ALA A 333 -3.87 -7.08 -19.82
N PHE A 334 -3.67 -8.29 -19.32
CA PHE A 334 -3.39 -8.53 -17.92
C PHE A 334 -2.08 -7.83 -17.52
N GLY A 335 -2.08 -7.10 -16.41
CA GLY A 335 -0.89 -6.37 -15.94
C GLY A 335 -0.63 -5.03 -16.64
N ALA A 336 -1.56 -4.53 -17.48
CA ALA A 336 -1.47 -3.19 -18.08
C ALA A 336 -1.89 -2.10 -17.08
N ASP A 337 -1.35 -2.17 -15.85
CA ASP A 337 -1.78 -1.32 -14.74
C ASP A 337 -0.97 -0.02 -14.64
N TRP A 338 0.25 -0.04 -15.18
CA TRP A 338 1.23 1.04 -15.09
C TRP A 338 1.42 1.76 -16.44
N GLY A 339 1.92 3.00 -16.39
CA GLY A 339 2.09 3.85 -17.55
C GLY A 339 0.94 4.84 -17.73
N ALA A 340 1.04 5.71 -18.76
CA ALA A 340 0.08 6.79 -19.02
C ALA A 340 -1.34 6.30 -19.32
N ASP A 341 -1.43 5.14 -19.95
CA ASP A 341 -2.70 4.50 -20.32
C ASP A 341 -3.05 3.34 -19.36
N GLY A 342 -2.25 3.15 -18.29
CA GLY A 342 -2.45 2.09 -17.32
C GLY A 342 -3.56 2.41 -16.33
N ARG A 343 -4.15 1.37 -15.76
CA ARG A 343 -5.29 1.46 -14.83
C ARG A 343 -4.99 2.27 -13.57
N PHE A 344 -3.72 2.33 -13.16
CA PHE A 344 -3.35 3.15 -12.02
C PHE A 344 -3.59 4.64 -12.30
N TYR A 345 -3.16 5.13 -13.49
CA TYR A 345 -3.33 6.52 -13.89
C TYR A 345 -4.76 6.86 -14.28
N THR A 346 -5.40 5.99 -15.11
CA THR A 346 -6.70 6.29 -15.72
C THR A 346 -7.89 6.06 -14.79
N ASP A 347 -7.73 5.21 -13.79
CA ASP A 347 -8.83 4.74 -12.94
C ASP A 347 -8.56 4.85 -11.43
N ALA A 348 -7.45 4.30 -10.93
CA ALA A 348 -7.22 4.24 -9.49
C ALA A 348 -6.97 5.62 -8.87
N LEU A 349 -6.11 6.44 -9.48
CA LEU A 349 -5.85 7.79 -8.97
C LEU A 349 -7.09 8.71 -9.06
N PRO A 350 -7.85 8.75 -10.16
CA PRO A 350 -9.14 9.46 -10.21
C PRO A 350 -10.15 8.98 -9.17
N PHE A 351 -10.23 7.65 -8.94
CA PHE A 351 -11.08 7.08 -7.89
C PHE A 351 -10.70 7.60 -6.50
N PHE A 352 -9.41 7.58 -6.16
CA PHE A 352 -8.95 8.12 -4.88
C PHE A 352 -9.15 9.63 -4.76
N GLN A 353 -8.96 10.38 -5.85
CA GLN A 353 -9.27 11.82 -5.89
C GLN A 353 -10.74 12.10 -5.56
N LYS A 354 -11.66 11.26 -6.04
CA LYS A 354 -13.11 11.38 -5.82
C LYS A 354 -13.53 11.00 -4.41
N HIS A 355 -12.92 9.97 -3.84
CA HIS A 355 -13.42 9.32 -2.62
C HIS A 355 -12.62 9.62 -1.34
N MET A 356 -11.37 10.07 -1.45
CA MET A 356 -10.58 10.46 -0.28
C MET A 356 -10.77 11.94 0.09
N VAL A 357 -10.53 12.26 1.36
CA VAL A 357 -10.47 13.64 1.85
C VAL A 357 -9.03 14.13 1.76
N PHE A 358 -8.85 15.26 1.07
CA PHE A 358 -7.59 15.98 0.95
C PHE A 358 -7.63 17.22 1.84
N ALA A 359 -6.46 17.67 2.32
CA ALA A 359 -6.37 18.95 3.03
C ALA A 359 -6.85 20.10 2.11
N GLU A 360 -7.62 21.03 2.66
CA GLU A 360 -7.94 22.27 1.94
C GLU A 360 -6.65 23.07 1.73
N ASN A 361 -6.47 23.61 0.53
CA ASN A 361 -5.35 24.52 0.27
C ASN A 361 -5.60 25.82 1.06
N ASN A 362 -4.86 26.03 2.12
CA ASN A 362 -4.91 27.26 2.93
C ASN A 362 -4.46 28.55 2.17
N GLU A 363 -4.01 28.42 0.93
CA GLU A 363 -3.64 29.58 0.09
C GLU A 363 -4.84 30.51 -0.20
N HIS A 364 -6.07 29.95 -0.30
CA HIS A 364 -7.27 30.77 -0.50
C HIS A 364 -7.70 31.52 0.76
N SER A 365 -7.43 31.00 1.95
CA SER A 365 -7.75 31.64 3.23
C SER A 365 -6.80 32.81 3.52
N GLN A 366 -5.51 32.65 3.25
CA GLN A 366 -4.50 33.70 3.43
C GLN A 366 -4.70 34.87 2.43
N ASN A 367 -5.10 34.58 1.18
CA ASN A 367 -5.41 35.62 0.21
C ASN A 367 -6.72 36.35 0.53
N LYS A 368 -7.73 35.68 1.11
CA LYS A 368 -8.95 36.35 1.62
C LYS A 368 -8.66 37.24 2.83
N GLU A 369 -7.83 36.80 3.74
CA GLU A 369 -7.43 37.64 4.91
C GLU A 369 -6.55 38.80 4.50
N ARG A 370 -5.59 38.62 3.57
CA ARG A 370 -4.80 39.72 3.02
C ARG A 370 -5.64 40.72 2.25
N SER A 371 -6.62 40.24 1.46
CA SER A 371 -7.55 41.14 0.75
C SER A 371 -8.55 41.84 1.65
N ALA A 372 -8.96 41.20 2.76
CA ALA A 372 -9.83 41.82 3.77
C ALA A 372 -9.07 42.80 4.66
N GLY A 373 -7.79 42.51 4.99
CA GLY A 373 -6.91 43.42 5.71
C GLY A 373 -6.56 44.68 4.91
N ALA A 374 -6.34 44.56 3.61
CA ALA A 374 -6.04 45.67 2.70
C ALA A 374 -7.26 46.62 2.51
N LYS A 375 -8.48 46.09 2.58
CA LYS A 375 -9.69 46.93 2.52
C LYS A 375 -10.02 47.69 3.82
N ARG A 376 -9.49 47.23 4.96
CA ARG A 376 -9.67 47.94 6.25
C ARG A 376 -8.65 49.05 6.49
N SER A 377 -7.48 49.02 5.84
CA SER A 377 -6.47 50.08 5.95
C SER A 377 -6.69 51.26 4.99
N GLY A 378 -7.61 51.13 4.03
CA GLY A 378 -7.93 52.18 3.06
C GLY A 378 -9.09 53.13 3.41
N SER A 379 -9.75 52.97 4.60
CA SER A 379 -10.92 53.77 4.96
C SER A 379 -10.72 54.69 6.19
N VAL A 380 -9.46 54.99 6.54
CA VAL A 380 -9.15 55.95 7.64
C VAL A 380 -8.23 57.06 7.09
N LEU A 381 -8.64 57.75 6.07
CA LEU A 381 -8.16 59.04 5.64
C LEU A 381 -9.20 59.62 4.67
N GLY A 382 -10.20 60.25 5.23
CA GLY A 382 -11.19 61.04 4.55
C GLY A 382 -11.92 61.91 5.53
#